data_7421b6293895d493943b9f1bbec59b76
#
_entry.id   7421b6293895d493943b9f1bbec59b76
#
_cell.length_a   1.000
_cell.length_b   1.000
_cell.length_c   1.000
_cell.angle_alpha   90.00
_cell.angle_beta   90.00
_cell.angle_gamma   90.00
#
_symmetry.space_group_name_H-M   'P 1'
#
loop_
_entity.id
_entity.type
_entity.pdbx_description
1 polymer ?
#
loop_
_entity_poly.entity_id
_entity_poly.type
_entity_poly.pdbx_seq_one_letter_code
_entity_poly.pdbx_strand_id
1 'polypeptide(L)'
;MSRSGRLGVGVIGAGKVGPVLAAALAGAGHALTGITSGSDDEHVDVLLPGVPRLEPAEVVERSELVIIAVPSAELEGLVAGLAALAAWQPGQLVLHTAPEFGTEILRPAVALGVIPLAVHPAVSFSGTSMDLMLLQGSFAGVTAPAA
;
A
#
# COMPACT_ATOMS: atom_id res chain seq x y z
N MET A 1 -8.99 -4.35 20.26
CA MET A 1 -9.80 -5.17 19.36
C MET A 1 -8.95 -6.23 18.69
N SER A 2 -9.40 -7.45 18.76
CA SER A 2 -8.71 -8.53 18.06
C SER A 2 -9.02 -8.46 16.57
N ARG A 3 -8.00 -8.51 15.74
CA ARG A 3 -8.17 -8.48 14.29
C ARG A 3 -8.29 -9.85 13.67
N SER A 4 -8.10 -10.89 14.47
CA SER A 4 -8.08 -12.28 13.98
C SER A 4 -7.16 -12.50 12.78
N GLY A 5 -6.07 -11.71 12.69
CA GLY A 5 -5.14 -11.75 11.58
C GLY A 5 -5.63 -11.07 10.30
N ARG A 6 -6.83 -10.49 10.31
CA ARG A 6 -7.42 -9.84 9.14
C ARG A 6 -7.32 -8.33 9.27
N LEU A 7 -6.84 -7.68 8.21
CA LEU A 7 -6.68 -6.22 8.15
C LEU A 7 -7.57 -5.63 7.07
N GLY A 8 -7.96 -4.36 7.27
CA GLY A 8 -8.51 -3.53 6.22
C GLY A 8 -7.38 -2.89 5.44
N VAL A 9 -7.24 -3.21 4.17
CA VAL A 9 -6.13 -2.79 3.32
C VAL A 9 -6.60 -1.73 2.32
N GLY A 10 -5.91 -0.61 2.29
CA GLY A 10 -6.12 0.43 1.29
C GLY A 10 -4.87 0.65 0.45
N VAL A 11 -5.05 1.13 -0.77
CA VAL A 11 -3.95 1.32 -1.73
C VAL A 11 -3.94 2.75 -2.25
N ILE A 12 -2.78 3.39 -2.19
CA ILE A 12 -2.54 4.67 -2.85
C ILE A 12 -1.60 4.40 -4.01
N GLY A 13 -2.08 4.61 -5.23
CA GLY A 13 -1.37 4.32 -6.46
C GLY A 13 -2.00 3.16 -7.21
N ALA A 14 -2.54 3.45 -8.40
CA ALA A 14 -3.25 2.48 -9.23
C ALA A 14 -2.38 1.99 -10.41
N GLY A 15 -1.06 1.99 -10.24
CA GLY A 15 -0.12 1.50 -11.25
C GLY A 15 -0.02 -0.02 -11.27
N LYS A 16 1.20 -0.54 -11.46
CA LYS A 16 1.40 -1.98 -11.60
C LYS A 16 1.52 -2.73 -10.29
N VAL A 17 2.18 -2.14 -9.30
CA VAL A 17 2.56 -2.85 -8.07
C VAL A 17 1.45 -2.88 -7.04
N GLY A 18 0.81 -1.73 -6.77
CA GLY A 18 -0.18 -1.60 -5.70
C GLY A 18 -1.34 -2.57 -5.84
N PRO A 19 -2.04 -2.60 -6.99
CA PRO A 19 -3.17 -3.51 -7.18
C PRO A 19 -2.81 -4.98 -7.05
N VAL A 20 -1.62 -5.39 -7.50
CA VAL A 20 -1.19 -6.78 -7.40
C VAL A 20 -0.95 -7.18 -5.95
N LEU A 21 -0.29 -6.32 -5.18
CA LEU A 21 -0.09 -6.57 -3.75
C LEU A 21 -1.41 -6.64 -3.00
N ALA A 22 -2.33 -5.73 -3.30
CA ALA A 22 -3.66 -5.73 -2.70
C ALA A 22 -4.43 -7.01 -3.03
N ALA A 23 -4.38 -7.45 -4.28
CA ALA A 23 -5.03 -8.69 -4.69
C ALA A 23 -4.45 -9.91 -3.98
N ALA A 24 -3.13 -9.93 -3.77
CA ALA A 24 -2.47 -11.01 -3.03
C ALA A 24 -2.93 -11.02 -1.57
N LEU A 25 -3.06 -9.86 -0.94
CA LEU A 25 -3.53 -9.77 0.44
C LEU A 25 -5.01 -10.15 0.55
N ALA A 26 -5.83 -9.79 -0.42
CA ALA A 26 -7.24 -10.21 -0.47
C ALA A 26 -7.34 -11.73 -0.56
N GLY A 27 -6.46 -12.36 -1.36
CA GLY A 27 -6.39 -13.81 -1.46
C GLY A 27 -5.96 -14.48 -0.17
N ALA A 28 -5.24 -13.76 0.70
CA ALA A 28 -4.84 -14.22 2.02
C ALA A 28 -5.90 -13.95 3.10
N GLY A 29 -7.05 -13.40 2.75
CA GLY A 29 -8.17 -13.20 3.67
C GLY A 29 -8.33 -11.79 4.20
N HIS A 30 -7.53 -10.82 3.75
CA HIS A 30 -7.67 -9.42 4.18
C HIS A 30 -8.77 -8.73 3.37
N ALA A 31 -9.39 -7.70 3.96
CA ALA A 31 -10.42 -6.92 3.31
C ALA A 31 -9.81 -5.72 2.59
N LEU A 32 -10.29 -5.40 1.39
CA LEU A 32 -9.85 -4.22 0.66
C LEU A 32 -10.83 -3.08 0.93
N THR A 33 -10.32 -1.96 1.43
CA THR A 33 -11.14 -0.82 1.81
C THR A 33 -11.30 0.20 0.69
N GLY A 34 -10.29 0.35 -0.16
CA GLY A 34 -10.34 1.26 -1.28
C GLY A 34 -9.00 1.43 -1.96
N ILE A 35 -9.03 2.04 -3.12
CA ILE A 35 -7.85 2.36 -3.92
C ILE A 35 -8.04 3.71 -4.60
N THR A 36 -6.96 4.48 -4.75
CA THR A 36 -7.04 5.75 -5.46
C THR A 36 -7.17 5.50 -6.97
N SER A 37 -7.81 6.43 -7.68
CA SER A 37 -7.92 6.36 -9.13
C SER A 37 -6.56 6.62 -9.78
N GLY A 38 -6.36 6.00 -10.95
CA GLY A 38 -5.15 6.15 -11.73
C GLY A 38 -5.44 6.25 -13.22
N SER A 39 -4.41 6.19 -14.02
CA SER A 39 -4.53 6.32 -15.47
C SER A 39 -5.06 5.05 -16.15
N ASP A 40 -5.07 3.94 -15.46
CA ASP A 40 -5.49 2.64 -16.00
C ASP A 40 -6.42 1.92 -15.03
N ASP A 41 -7.61 2.47 -14.86
CA ASP A 41 -8.62 1.92 -13.95
C ASP A 41 -9.20 0.60 -14.44
N GLU A 42 -9.21 0.36 -15.77
CA GLU A 42 -9.69 -0.91 -16.33
C GLU A 42 -8.84 -2.07 -15.82
N HIS A 43 -7.53 -1.89 -15.80
CA HIS A 43 -6.59 -2.88 -15.28
C HIS A 43 -6.84 -3.16 -13.79
N VAL A 44 -7.09 -2.10 -13.02
CA VAL A 44 -7.39 -2.22 -11.60
C VAL A 44 -8.70 -2.98 -11.38
N ASP A 45 -9.72 -2.72 -12.20
CA ASP A 45 -11.02 -3.40 -12.08
C ASP A 45 -10.92 -4.90 -12.33
N VAL A 46 -9.97 -5.34 -13.16
CA VAL A 46 -9.73 -6.77 -13.39
C VAL A 46 -9.14 -7.43 -12.14
N LEU A 47 -8.17 -6.79 -11.50
CA LEU A 47 -7.49 -7.33 -10.33
C LEU A 47 -8.30 -7.18 -9.05
N LEU A 48 -9.01 -6.07 -8.91
CA LEU A 48 -9.72 -5.68 -7.69
C LEU A 48 -11.17 -5.32 -8.00
N PRO A 49 -11.98 -6.29 -8.44
CA PRO A 49 -13.36 -5.99 -8.81
C PRO A 49 -14.17 -5.52 -7.60
N GLY A 50 -14.90 -4.43 -7.78
CA GLY A 50 -15.79 -3.90 -6.75
C GLY A 50 -15.11 -3.09 -5.64
N VAL A 51 -13.79 -2.89 -5.69
CA VAL A 51 -13.10 -2.07 -4.70
C VAL A 51 -13.36 -0.59 -4.98
N PRO A 52 -13.82 0.19 -3.97
CA PRO A 52 -14.15 1.61 -4.19
C PRO A 52 -12.93 2.44 -4.59
N ARG A 53 -13.17 3.43 -5.44
CA ARG A 53 -12.19 4.46 -5.75
C ARG A 53 -12.34 5.59 -4.73
N LEU A 54 -11.26 5.90 -4.01
CA LEU A 54 -11.25 6.89 -2.94
C LEU A 54 -10.13 7.90 -3.13
N GLU A 55 -10.27 9.06 -2.50
CA GLU A 55 -9.17 10.02 -2.40
C GLU A 55 -8.12 9.50 -1.40
N PRO A 56 -6.84 9.90 -1.54
CA PRO A 56 -5.79 9.40 -0.64
C PRO A 56 -6.10 9.54 0.85
N ALA A 57 -6.63 10.67 1.29
CA ALA A 57 -6.97 10.87 2.70
C ALA A 57 -8.05 9.89 3.17
N GLU A 58 -9.02 9.58 2.31
CA GLU A 58 -10.07 8.61 2.63
C GLU A 58 -9.52 7.19 2.74
N VAL A 59 -8.57 6.84 1.86
CA VAL A 59 -7.90 5.53 1.92
C VAL A 59 -7.21 5.39 3.28
N VAL A 60 -6.48 6.41 3.70
CA VAL A 60 -5.77 6.40 4.97
C VAL A 60 -6.75 6.28 6.15
N GLU A 61 -7.83 7.06 6.14
CA GLU A 61 -8.81 7.05 7.23
C GLU A 61 -9.48 5.70 7.41
N ARG A 62 -9.69 4.96 6.33
CA ARG A 62 -10.47 3.72 6.33
C ARG A 62 -9.64 2.46 6.43
N SER A 63 -8.32 2.57 6.44
CA SER A 63 -7.44 1.42 6.31
C SER A 63 -6.58 1.21 7.54
N GLU A 64 -6.36 -0.04 7.91
CA GLU A 64 -5.43 -0.43 8.96
C GLU A 64 -4.02 -0.65 8.38
N LEU A 65 -3.96 -1.08 7.12
CA LEU A 65 -2.73 -1.18 6.35
C LEU A 65 -2.89 -0.35 5.09
N VAL A 66 -1.99 0.60 4.87
CA VAL A 66 -1.97 1.41 3.65
C VAL A 66 -0.75 1.01 2.82
N ILE A 67 -0.99 0.63 1.58
CA ILE A 67 0.06 0.35 0.60
C ILE A 67 0.23 1.60 -0.25
N ILE A 68 1.43 2.18 -0.23
CA ILE A 68 1.76 3.31 -1.08
C ILE A 68 2.64 2.83 -2.22
N ALA A 69 2.09 2.80 -3.42
CA ALA A 69 2.76 2.31 -4.62
C ALA A 69 2.72 3.38 -5.72
N VAL A 70 3.15 4.59 -5.37
CA VAL A 70 3.29 5.72 -6.30
C VAL A 70 4.73 5.80 -6.81
N PRO A 71 4.97 6.53 -7.91
CA PRO A 71 6.35 6.77 -8.36
C PRO A 71 7.20 7.37 -7.24
N SER A 72 8.47 6.97 -7.18
CA SER A 72 9.38 7.39 -6.10
C SER A 72 9.44 8.91 -5.93
N ALA A 73 9.36 9.66 -7.03
CA ALA A 73 9.42 11.12 -7.00
C ALA A 73 8.21 11.76 -6.31
N GLU A 74 7.09 11.03 -6.20
CA GLU A 74 5.86 11.54 -5.59
C GLU A 74 5.70 11.11 -4.13
N LEU A 75 6.49 10.13 -3.69
CA LEU A 75 6.30 9.50 -2.38
C LEU A 75 6.49 10.47 -1.22
N GLU A 76 7.57 11.25 -1.23
CA GLU A 76 7.86 12.19 -0.14
C GLU A 76 6.75 13.24 0.01
N GLY A 77 6.34 13.85 -1.09
CA GLY A 77 5.28 14.86 -1.07
C GLY A 77 3.93 14.32 -0.63
N LEU A 78 3.62 13.10 -1.05
CA LEU A 78 2.37 12.44 -0.64
C LEU A 78 2.35 12.18 0.87
N VAL A 79 3.42 11.63 1.40
CA VAL A 79 3.51 11.32 2.83
C VAL A 79 3.43 12.59 3.67
N ALA A 80 4.18 13.63 3.27
CA ALA A 80 4.17 14.92 3.96
C ALA A 80 2.81 15.61 3.86
N GLY A 81 2.18 15.57 2.69
CA GLY A 81 0.85 16.19 2.49
C GLY A 81 -0.21 15.54 3.34
N LEU A 82 -0.21 14.22 3.45
CA LEU A 82 -1.16 13.50 4.31
C LEU A 82 -0.88 13.76 5.79
N ALA A 83 0.39 13.92 6.18
CA ALA A 83 0.75 14.30 7.54
C ALA A 83 0.23 15.71 7.88
N ALA A 84 0.33 16.64 6.95
CA ALA A 84 -0.19 18.00 7.12
C ALA A 84 -1.70 18.03 7.32
N LEU A 85 -2.42 17.07 6.73
CA LEU A 85 -3.87 16.91 6.93
C LEU A 85 -4.21 16.10 8.19
N ALA A 86 -3.20 15.66 8.94
CA ALA A 86 -3.36 14.78 10.09
C ALA A 86 -4.16 13.50 9.75
N ALA A 87 -3.99 12.98 8.53
CA ALA A 87 -4.69 11.79 8.07
C ALA A 87 -4.13 10.50 8.66
N TRP A 88 -2.82 10.45 8.89
CA TRP A 88 -2.18 9.26 9.45
C TRP A 88 -2.64 8.99 10.88
N GLN A 89 -2.82 7.71 11.22
CA GLN A 89 -3.39 7.32 12.51
C GLN A 89 -2.40 6.48 13.34
N PRO A 90 -2.39 6.66 14.68
CA PRO A 90 -1.52 5.85 15.54
C PRO A 90 -1.81 4.36 15.39
N GLY A 91 -0.74 3.56 15.31
CA GLY A 91 -0.84 2.11 15.16
C GLY A 91 -1.13 1.62 13.75
N GLN A 92 -1.35 2.52 12.80
CA GLN A 92 -1.60 2.18 11.40
C GLN A 92 -0.32 1.64 10.76
N LEU A 93 -0.46 0.57 9.98
CA LEU A 93 0.64 0.02 9.20
C LEU A 93 0.69 0.73 7.84
N VAL A 94 1.87 1.22 7.46
CA VAL A 94 2.05 1.87 6.17
C VAL A 94 3.27 1.28 5.49
N LEU A 95 3.08 0.74 4.30
CA LEU A 95 4.20 0.22 3.51
C LEU A 95 4.32 0.95 2.18
N HIS A 96 5.55 1.12 1.73
CA HIS A 96 5.83 1.60 0.38
C HIS A 96 6.71 0.62 -0.36
N THR A 97 6.74 0.74 -1.68
CA THR A 97 7.46 -0.19 -2.55
C THR A 97 8.56 0.48 -3.36
N ALA A 98 8.92 1.72 -3.04
CA ALA A 98 9.97 2.46 -3.76
C ALA A 98 11.36 1.88 -3.42
N PRO A 99 12.09 1.30 -4.39
CA PRO A 99 13.34 0.61 -4.10
C PRO A 99 14.47 1.53 -3.64
N GLU A 100 14.38 2.81 -3.92
CA GLU A 100 15.41 3.79 -3.54
C GLU A 100 15.36 4.17 -2.07
N PHE A 101 14.26 3.87 -1.36
CA PHE A 101 14.04 4.36 0.01
C PHE A 101 13.81 3.22 1.00
N GLY A 102 14.30 3.42 2.22
CA GLY A 102 13.92 2.60 3.36
C GLY A 102 12.70 3.19 4.06
N THR A 103 12.60 3.03 5.37
CA THR A 103 11.48 3.56 6.14
C THR A 103 11.58 5.05 6.47
N GLU A 104 12.74 5.66 6.29
CA GLU A 104 12.98 7.07 6.59
C GLU A 104 12.07 8.01 5.79
N ILE A 105 11.65 7.62 4.59
CA ILE A 105 10.76 8.42 3.75
C ILE A 105 9.38 8.57 4.40
N LEU A 106 9.02 7.67 5.32
CA LEU A 106 7.74 7.70 6.03
C LEU A 106 7.80 8.46 7.36
N ARG A 107 8.91 9.14 7.64
CA ARG A 107 9.10 9.84 8.93
C ARG A 107 7.96 10.79 9.30
N PRO A 108 7.38 11.60 8.40
CA PRO A 108 6.24 12.44 8.77
C PRO A 108 5.02 11.65 9.27
N ALA A 109 4.79 10.46 8.72
CA ALA A 109 3.73 9.58 9.17
C ALA A 109 4.07 8.92 10.52
N VAL A 110 5.33 8.53 10.68
CA VAL A 110 5.82 7.94 11.95
C VAL A 110 5.64 8.92 13.11
N ALA A 111 5.82 10.19 12.87
CA ALA A 111 5.60 11.23 13.88
C ALA A 111 4.15 11.23 14.39
N LEU A 112 3.21 10.72 13.62
CA LEU A 112 1.79 10.59 14.00
C LEU A 112 1.44 9.19 14.52
N GLY A 113 2.44 8.32 14.72
CA GLY A 113 2.25 7.01 15.31
C GLY A 113 2.13 5.83 14.34
N VAL A 114 2.42 6.03 13.07
CA VAL A 114 2.40 4.98 12.05
C VAL A 114 3.57 4.02 12.24
N ILE A 115 3.32 2.75 11.94
CA ILE A 115 4.36 1.70 11.90
C ILE A 115 4.80 1.56 10.43
N PRO A 116 6.05 1.97 10.10
CA PRO A 116 6.50 2.03 8.72
C PRO A 116 7.11 0.72 8.23
N LEU A 117 6.86 0.40 6.96
CA LEU A 117 7.46 -0.76 6.29
C LEU A 117 7.92 -0.34 4.89
N ALA A 118 9.05 -0.87 4.46
CA ALA A 118 9.50 -0.75 3.08
C ALA A 118 9.61 -2.17 2.52
N VAL A 119 8.90 -2.44 1.42
CA VAL A 119 8.83 -3.77 0.82
C VAL A 119 9.30 -3.70 -0.62
N HIS A 120 10.32 -4.48 -0.95
CA HIS A 120 10.91 -4.51 -2.28
C HIS A 120 10.73 -5.91 -2.87
N PRO A 121 9.60 -6.15 -3.58
CA PRO A 121 9.35 -7.46 -4.18
C PRO A 121 10.44 -7.82 -5.20
N ALA A 122 10.87 -9.09 -5.19
CA ALA A 122 11.96 -9.56 -6.05
C ALA A 122 11.47 -10.01 -7.43
N VAL A 123 10.40 -9.40 -7.95
CA VAL A 123 9.84 -9.68 -9.27
C VAL A 123 9.55 -8.38 -10.01
N SER A 124 9.54 -8.45 -11.33
CA SER A 124 9.08 -7.34 -12.16
C SER A 124 7.57 -7.43 -12.30
N PHE A 125 6.90 -6.31 -12.07
CA PHE A 125 5.43 -6.25 -12.13
C PHE A 125 4.96 -5.74 -13.48
N SER A 126 4.08 -6.49 -14.13
CA SER A 126 3.41 -6.10 -15.37
C SER A 126 2.05 -5.45 -15.10
N GLY A 127 1.55 -5.61 -13.90
CA GLY A 127 0.23 -5.12 -13.52
C GLY A 127 -0.90 -6.07 -13.88
N THR A 128 -0.60 -7.32 -14.20
CA THR A 128 -1.60 -8.33 -14.59
C THR A 128 -1.70 -9.43 -13.54
N SER A 129 -2.70 -10.30 -13.69
CA SER A 129 -2.87 -11.46 -12.79
C SER A 129 -1.70 -12.44 -12.86
N MET A 130 -0.89 -12.40 -13.91
CA MET A 130 0.34 -13.19 -13.99
C MET A 130 1.29 -12.84 -12.84
N ASP A 131 1.30 -11.57 -12.41
CA ASP A 131 2.16 -11.10 -11.32
C ASP A 131 1.83 -11.79 -10.00
N LEU A 132 0.56 -12.17 -9.77
CA LEU A 132 0.18 -12.89 -8.56
C LEU A 132 0.88 -14.23 -8.47
N MET A 133 0.99 -14.94 -9.59
CA MET A 133 1.68 -16.22 -9.62
C MET A 133 3.18 -16.04 -9.38
N LEU A 134 3.78 -15.00 -9.96
CA LEU A 134 5.20 -14.70 -9.77
C LEU A 134 5.48 -14.30 -8.33
N LEU A 135 4.60 -13.50 -7.73
CA LEU A 135 4.76 -13.04 -6.36
C LEU A 135 4.72 -14.19 -5.36
N GLN A 136 3.85 -15.17 -5.58
CA GLN A 136 3.74 -16.34 -4.71
C GLN A 136 5.00 -17.19 -4.67
N GLY A 137 5.75 -17.21 -5.76
CA GLY A 137 6.98 -18.00 -5.87
C GLY A 137 8.26 -17.21 -5.63
N SER A 138 8.17 -15.95 -5.22
CA SER A 138 9.34 -15.08 -5.08
C SER A 138 9.55 -14.63 -3.64
N PHE A 139 10.75 -14.06 -3.39
CA PHE A 139 11.07 -13.41 -2.12
C PHE A 139 10.89 -11.90 -2.27
N ALA A 140 10.62 -11.25 -1.17
CA ALA A 140 10.58 -9.79 -1.08
C ALA A 140 11.58 -9.32 -0.03
N GLY A 141 12.26 -8.22 -0.31
CA GLY A 141 13.07 -7.54 0.69
C GLY A 141 12.16 -6.66 1.54
N VAL A 142 12.25 -6.80 2.84
CA VAL A 142 11.44 -6.02 3.78
C VAL A 142 12.34 -5.29 4.76
N THR A 143 12.10 -3.98 4.93
CA THR A 143 12.77 -3.15 5.92
C THR A 143 11.73 -2.60 6.88
N ALA A 144 11.97 -2.80 8.18
CA ALA A 144 11.12 -2.27 9.23
C ALA A 144 12.01 -1.71 10.35
N PRO A 145 11.47 -0.80 11.19
CA PRO A 145 12.24 -0.30 12.32
C PRO A 145 12.48 -1.43 13.33
N ALA A 146 13.56 -1.30 14.10
CA ALA A 146 13.80 -2.20 15.22
C ALA A 146 12.67 -2.08 16.24
N ALA A 147 12.25 -3.22 16.76
CA ALA A 147 11.17 -3.25 17.73
C ALA A 147 11.58 -2.61 19.05
#